data_3f8ff33ef4202cf4d016297c7f3777c4
#
_entry.id   3f8ff33ef4202cf4d016297c7f3777c4
#
_cell.length_a   1.000
_cell.length_b   1.000
_cell.length_c   1.000
_cell.angle_alpha   90.00
_cell.angle_beta   90.00
_cell.angle_gamma   90.00
#
_symmetry.space_group_name_H-M   'P 1'
#
loop_
_entity.id
_entity.type
_entity.pdbx_description
1 polymer ?
#
loop_
_entity_poly.entity_id
_entity_poly.type
_entity_poly.pdbx_seq_one_letter_code
_entity_poly.pdbx_strand_id
1 'polypeptide(L)'
;MTFIIFLFAGTLWATHKNEVSSMNEKRVGKRTIALSHPPSVISYANIGGRQEAEGPLSSYFDELSDDSFFGEKTWEKAESTMQKKVVQRALDQAKLKPGDLDYICAGDLLNQCIGSSFGLRDFGIPFYGLYGACSTMGESLSLAAMLIDGGYASRAAAVTSSHFCTAERQYRMPVPYGNQRPPTAQWTATAAGCTILADDGPGPYITHVTCGKIVDRGVSDANNMGAAMAPVSVKLTPSKYNAVCGLVSTHHSLQQGGAKGATVMGTHNTNHLK
;
A
#
# COMPACT_ATOMS: atom_id res chain seq x y z
N MET A 1 14.72 -17.81 -0.81
CA MET A 1 13.97 -17.64 -2.08
C MET A 1 12.99 -16.49 -1.87
N THR A 2 13.34 -15.31 -2.33
CA THR A 2 12.54 -14.10 -2.13
C THR A 2 11.67 -13.89 -3.35
N PHE A 3 10.39 -14.18 -3.26
CA PHE A 3 9.41 -13.88 -4.29
C PHE A 3 8.97 -12.42 -4.12
N ILE A 4 9.18 -11.63 -5.13
CA ILE A 4 8.72 -10.23 -5.16
C ILE A 4 7.68 -10.12 -6.27
N ILE A 5 6.41 -9.97 -5.88
CA ILE A 5 5.30 -9.69 -6.79
C ILE A 5 5.12 -8.18 -6.85
N PHE A 6 5.20 -7.60 -8.02
CA PHE A 6 4.99 -6.16 -8.23
C PHE A 6 3.70 -5.91 -8.99
N LEU A 7 2.83 -5.18 -8.35
CA LEU A 7 1.62 -4.61 -8.93
C LEU A 7 1.77 -3.08 -8.96
N PHE A 8 1.47 -2.49 -10.09
CA PHE A 8 1.55 -1.04 -10.26
C PHE A 8 0.20 -0.50 -10.68
N ALA A 9 -0.26 0.49 -9.94
CA ALA A 9 -1.32 1.38 -10.37
C ALA A 9 -0.68 2.69 -10.82
N GLY A 10 -0.79 3.02 -12.08
CA GLY A 10 -0.42 4.33 -12.60
C GLY A 10 -1.62 5.26 -12.52
N THR A 11 -1.46 6.40 -11.88
CA THR A 11 -2.49 7.44 -11.84
C THR A 11 -2.11 8.51 -12.84
N LEU A 12 -2.86 8.61 -13.92
CA LEU A 12 -2.84 9.80 -14.78
C LEU A 12 -3.87 10.79 -14.22
N TRP A 13 -3.42 11.99 -13.90
CA TRP A 13 -4.32 13.11 -13.63
C TRP A 13 -4.94 13.53 -14.95
N ALA A 14 -6.13 13.02 -15.24
CA ALA A 14 -6.94 13.51 -16.34
C ALA A 14 -8.12 14.29 -15.75
N THR A 15 -8.24 15.54 -16.13
CA THR A 15 -9.38 16.39 -15.78
C THR A 15 -10.64 16.07 -16.58
N HIS A 16 -10.55 15.17 -17.57
CA HIS A 16 -11.67 14.74 -18.39
C HIS A 16 -11.75 13.21 -18.52
N LYS A 17 -12.95 12.69 -18.31
CA LYS A 17 -13.34 11.33 -18.60
C LYS A 17 -13.45 11.18 -20.12
N ASN A 18 -12.37 10.80 -20.79
CA ASN A 18 -12.44 10.44 -22.19
C ASN A 18 -13.10 9.08 -22.33
N GLU A 19 -14.20 8.99 -23.05
CA GLU A 19 -14.82 7.73 -23.45
C GLU A 19 -13.83 6.91 -24.27
N VAL A 20 -13.33 5.83 -23.66
CA VAL A 20 -12.49 4.85 -24.36
C VAL A 20 -13.41 3.90 -25.11
N SER A 21 -13.34 3.96 -26.43
CA SER A 21 -14.16 3.13 -27.32
C SER A 21 -13.72 1.66 -27.28
N SER A 22 -14.71 0.78 -27.29
CA SER A 22 -14.74 -0.66 -27.54
C SER A 22 -14.09 -1.59 -26.52
N MET A 23 -14.88 -2.62 -26.13
CA MET A 23 -14.59 -3.62 -25.10
C MET A 23 -13.40 -4.56 -25.34
N ASN A 24 -12.64 -4.42 -26.41
CA ASN A 24 -11.58 -5.38 -26.78
C ASN A 24 -10.15 -4.90 -26.52
N GLU A 25 -9.93 -3.71 -25.97
CA GLU A 25 -8.58 -3.13 -25.85
C GLU A 25 -8.19 -2.71 -24.43
N LYS A 26 -8.71 -3.36 -23.38
CA LYS A 26 -8.25 -3.08 -22.02
C LYS A 26 -6.77 -3.44 -21.78
N ARG A 27 -6.19 -4.33 -22.61
CA ARG A 27 -4.78 -4.71 -22.49
C ARG A 27 -3.87 -3.79 -23.31
N VAL A 28 -3.01 -3.07 -22.62
CA VAL A 28 -1.94 -2.26 -23.21
C VAL A 28 -0.62 -3.01 -23.08
N GLY A 29 -0.24 -3.71 -24.14
CA GLY A 29 0.93 -4.58 -24.11
C GLY A 29 0.72 -5.85 -23.26
N LYS A 30 1.80 -6.34 -22.63
CA LYS A 30 1.76 -7.65 -21.93
C LYS A 30 1.26 -7.59 -20.49
N ARG A 31 1.32 -6.45 -19.80
CA ARG A 31 1.16 -6.37 -18.35
C ARG A 31 0.34 -5.19 -17.85
N THR A 32 -0.04 -4.29 -18.73
CA THR A 32 -0.82 -3.10 -18.38
C THR A 32 -2.26 -3.27 -18.84
N ILE A 33 -3.17 -2.88 -17.97
CA ILE A 33 -4.60 -2.82 -18.22
C ILE A 33 -5.00 -1.34 -18.18
N ALA A 34 -5.62 -0.85 -19.23
CA ALA A 34 -6.30 0.44 -19.24
C ALA A 34 -7.74 0.22 -18.76
N LEU A 35 -8.15 0.99 -17.76
CA LEU A 35 -9.50 0.91 -17.21
C LEU A 35 -10.44 1.75 -18.08
N SER A 36 -11.56 1.15 -18.51
CA SER A 36 -12.56 1.82 -19.35
C SER A 36 -13.40 2.80 -18.54
N HIS A 37 -13.62 2.48 -17.27
CA HIS A 37 -14.32 3.30 -16.29
C HIS A 37 -13.39 3.57 -15.09
N PRO A 38 -12.44 4.50 -15.24
CA PRO A 38 -11.43 4.75 -14.22
C PRO A 38 -12.08 5.19 -12.90
N PRO A 39 -11.87 4.44 -11.80
CA PRO A 39 -12.42 4.83 -10.52
C PRO A 39 -11.71 6.06 -9.96
N SER A 40 -12.49 6.85 -9.22
CA SER A 40 -12.01 8.02 -8.49
C SER A 40 -11.52 7.63 -7.09
N VAL A 41 -10.43 8.23 -6.64
CA VAL A 41 -10.04 8.22 -5.23
C VAL A 41 -10.87 9.27 -4.51
N ILE A 42 -11.80 8.84 -3.67
CA ILE A 42 -12.73 9.74 -2.96
C ILE A 42 -12.30 10.03 -1.52
N SER A 43 -11.48 9.17 -0.94
CA SER A 43 -10.92 9.36 0.39
C SER A 43 -9.66 8.54 0.59
N TYR A 44 -8.82 8.98 1.49
CA TYR A 44 -7.65 8.22 1.97
C TYR A 44 -7.35 8.60 3.41
N ALA A 45 -6.74 7.68 4.15
CA ALA A 45 -6.24 7.94 5.49
C ALA A 45 -4.97 7.14 5.75
N ASN A 46 -4.15 7.63 6.66
CA ASN A 46 -2.94 6.96 7.10
C ASN A 46 -2.68 7.16 8.59
N ILE A 47 -2.09 6.13 9.22
CA ILE A 47 -1.72 6.14 10.63
C ILE A 47 -0.28 5.63 10.73
N GLY A 48 0.55 6.28 11.52
CA GLY A 48 1.93 5.89 11.74
C GLY A 48 2.26 5.68 13.22
N GLY A 49 3.35 4.97 13.46
CA GLY A 49 3.90 4.73 14.77
C GLY A 49 4.95 5.78 15.17
N ARG A 50 5.61 5.52 16.31
CA ARG A 50 6.59 6.42 16.90
C ARG A 50 7.76 6.76 15.98
N GLN A 51 8.30 5.76 15.27
CA GLN A 51 9.45 6.00 14.38
C GLN A 51 9.08 6.82 13.15
N GLU A 52 7.87 6.63 12.65
CA GLU A 52 7.32 7.40 11.56
C GLU A 52 7.12 8.86 11.98
N ALA A 53 6.82 9.11 13.27
CA ALA A 53 6.72 10.45 13.85
C ALA A 53 8.08 11.19 13.88
N GLU A 54 9.18 10.45 14.01
CA GLU A 54 10.54 11.00 13.97
C GLU A 54 11.07 11.20 12.53
N GLY A 55 10.34 10.69 11.54
CA GLY A 55 10.73 10.73 10.13
C GLY A 55 10.42 12.06 9.44
N PRO A 56 11.01 12.30 8.25
CA PRO A 56 10.83 13.54 7.50
C PRO A 56 9.42 13.72 6.95
N LEU A 57 8.58 12.70 7.02
CA LEU A 57 7.23 12.68 6.47
C LEU A 57 6.16 12.63 7.56
N SER A 58 6.56 12.89 8.81
CA SER A 58 5.64 12.86 9.97
C SER A 58 4.43 13.78 9.80
N SER A 59 4.63 14.96 9.20
CA SER A 59 3.55 15.93 8.95
C SER A 59 2.50 15.47 7.92
N TYR A 60 2.74 14.38 7.21
CA TYR A 60 1.81 13.82 6.22
C TYR A 60 0.94 12.70 6.77
N PHE A 61 1.18 12.28 8.02
CA PHE A 61 0.32 11.31 8.68
C PHE A 61 -0.90 12.00 9.29
N ASP A 62 -2.07 11.38 9.11
CA ASP A 62 -3.32 11.83 9.73
C ASP A 62 -3.34 11.58 11.24
N GLU A 63 -2.64 10.52 11.66
CA GLU A 63 -2.51 10.15 13.08
C GLU A 63 -1.14 9.52 13.32
N LEU A 64 -0.50 9.90 14.40
CA LEU A 64 0.75 9.31 14.87
C LEU A 64 0.57 8.86 16.32
N SER A 65 1.10 7.68 16.65
CA SER A 65 1.03 7.12 18.00
C SER A 65 2.43 6.90 18.57
N ASP A 66 2.66 7.42 19.77
CA ASP A 66 3.87 7.14 20.54
C ASP A 66 3.85 5.75 21.20
N ASP A 67 2.65 5.18 21.35
CA ASP A 67 2.45 3.82 21.86
C ASP A 67 2.51 2.80 20.74
N SER A 68 3.57 1.97 20.77
CA SER A 68 3.74 0.87 19.80
C SER A 68 2.68 -0.22 19.91
N PHE A 69 1.92 -0.26 21.00
CA PHE A 69 0.82 -1.19 21.18
C PHE A 69 -0.54 -0.63 20.77
N PHE A 70 -0.63 0.65 20.46
CA PHE A 70 -1.92 1.31 20.12
C PHE A 70 -3.04 1.03 21.13
N GLY A 71 -2.69 0.94 22.43
CA GLY A 71 -3.58 0.60 23.51
C GLY A 71 -3.89 -0.88 23.67
N GLU A 72 -3.28 -1.76 22.88
CA GLU A 72 -3.53 -3.20 22.89
C GLU A 72 -2.49 -3.96 23.75
N LYS A 73 -2.74 -5.25 23.96
CA LYS A 73 -1.85 -6.11 24.75
C LYS A 73 -0.81 -6.87 23.94
N THR A 74 -0.97 -6.95 22.64
CA THR A 74 -0.05 -7.63 21.71
C THR A 74 0.13 -6.82 20.44
N TRP A 75 1.25 -7.02 19.77
CA TRP A 75 1.57 -6.33 18.53
C TRP A 75 0.62 -6.71 17.37
N GLU A 76 0.15 -7.96 17.34
CA GLU A 76 -0.83 -8.42 16.34
C GLU A 76 -2.17 -7.68 16.50
N LYS A 77 -2.60 -7.49 17.75
CA LYS A 77 -3.80 -6.69 18.03
C LYS A 77 -3.58 -5.23 17.72
N ALA A 78 -2.39 -4.69 18.00
CA ALA A 78 -2.02 -3.33 17.63
C ALA A 78 -2.15 -3.11 16.11
N GLU A 79 -1.64 -4.04 15.30
CA GLU A 79 -1.75 -3.98 13.84
C GLU A 79 -3.21 -4.06 13.37
N SER A 80 -4.01 -4.95 13.96
CA SER A 80 -5.46 -5.01 13.70
C SER A 80 -6.17 -3.71 14.06
N THR A 81 -5.81 -3.11 15.19
CA THR A 81 -6.37 -1.83 15.64
C THR A 81 -5.99 -0.68 14.73
N MET A 82 -4.75 -0.64 14.23
CA MET A 82 -4.34 0.35 13.23
C MET A 82 -5.19 0.24 11.96
N GLN A 83 -5.40 -0.97 11.43
CA GLN A 83 -6.23 -1.17 10.25
C GLN A 83 -7.68 -0.74 10.48
N LYS A 84 -8.26 -1.11 11.63
CA LYS A 84 -9.61 -0.67 12.00
C LYS A 84 -9.72 0.85 12.04
N LYS A 85 -8.78 1.51 12.70
CA LYS A 85 -8.76 2.97 12.82
C LYS A 85 -8.61 3.67 11.47
N VAL A 86 -7.71 3.21 10.62
CA VAL A 86 -7.46 3.86 9.33
C VAL A 86 -8.66 3.72 8.37
N VAL A 87 -9.34 2.58 8.39
CA VAL A 87 -10.58 2.38 7.61
C VAL A 87 -11.69 3.28 8.14
N GLN A 88 -11.90 3.32 9.46
CA GLN A 88 -12.89 4.20 10.05
C GLN A 88 -12.63 5.66 9.69
N ARG A 89 -11.38 6.10 9.79
CA ARG A 89 -10.99 7.47 9.44
C ARG A 89 -11.25 7.81 7.98
N ALA A 90 -10.93 6.89 7.06
CA ALA A 90 -11.20 7.09 5.64
C ALA A 90 -12.70 7.16 5.34
N LEU A 91 -13.52 6.35 6.02
CA LEU A 91 -14.98 6.40 5.94
C LEU A 91 -15.52 7.75 6.45
N ASP A 92 -15.03 8.19 7.62
CA ASP A 92 -15.46 9.46 8.22
C ASP A 92 -15.15 10.66 7.33
N GLN A 93 -13.95 10.68 6.72
CA GLN A 93 -13.54 11.73 5.76
C GLN A 93 -14.45 11.74 4.53
N ALA A 94 -14.81 10.57 4.01
CA ALA A 94 -15.76 10.45 2.89
C ALA A 94 -17.22 10.65 3.29
N LYS A 95 -17.53 10.74 4.59
CA LYS A 95 -18.89 10.75 5.16
C LYS A 95 -19.69 9.50 4.76
N LEU A 96 -19.02 8.35 4.71
CA LEU A 96 -19.58 7.05 4.38
C LEU A 96 -19.75 6.18 5.63
N LYS A 97 -20.69 5.24 5.55
CA LYS A 97 -20.86 4.15 6.50
C LYS A 97 -20.21 2.86 5.96
N PRO A 98 -19.87 1.89 6.81
CA PRO A 98 -19.36 0.60 6.34
C PRO A 98 -20.20 -0.05 5.25
N GLY A 99 -21.53 -0.01 5.37
CA GLY A 99 -22.46 -0.58 4.39
C GLY A 99 -22.50 0.13 3.02
N ASP A 100 -21.82 1.26 2.88
CA ASP A 100 -21.69 1.96 1.59
C ASP A 100 -20.52 1.42 0.74
N LEU A 101 -19.70 0.51 1.31
CA LEU A 101 -18.62 -0.17 0.61
C LEU A 101 -19.07 -1.58 0.20
N ASP A 102 -18.83 -1.93 -1.06
CA ASP A 102 -19.13 -3.26 -1.59
C ASP A 102 -18.04 -4.28 -1.23
N TYR A 103 -16.78 -3.85 -1.20
CA TYR A 103 -15.63 -4.70 -0.91
C TYR A 103 -14.53 -3.97 -0.15
N ILE A 104 -13.80 -4.73 0.67
CA ILE A 104 -12.48 -4.36 1.19
C ILE A 104 -11.45 -5.33 0.63
N CYS A 105 -10.44 -4.77 -0.05
CA CYS A 105 -9.24 -5.47 -0.47
C CYS A 105 -8.12 -5.13 0.51
N ALA A 106 -7.72 -6.04 1.37
CA ALA A 106 -6.77 -5.71 2.42
C ALA A 106 -5.73 -6.80 2.67
N GLY A 107 -4.59 -6.39 3.21
CA GLY A 107 -3.55 -7.29 3.65
C GLY A 107 -2.57 -6.66 4.61
N ASP A 108 -1.77 -7.49 5.20
CA ASP A 108 -0.73 -7.16 6.16
C ASP A 108 0.51 -8.05 5.96
N LEU A 109 1.48 -7.93 6.83
CA LEU A 109 2.69 -8.75 6.78
C LEU A 109 2.61 -10.02 7.63
N LEU A 110 1.52 -10.22 8.38
CA LEU A 110 1.33 -11.42 9.18
C LEU A 110 0.84 -12.58 8.33
N ASN A 111 1.24 -13.78 8.71
CA ASN A 111 0.83 -14.99 8.04
C ASN A 111 -0.71 -15.11 8.00
N GLN A 112 -1.22 -15.42 6.81
CA GLN A 112 -2.65 -15.60 6.53
C GLN A 112 -3.52 -14.34 6.78
N CYS A 113 -2.95 -13.14 6.65
CA CYS A 113 -3.67 -11.88 6.81
C CYS A 113 -4.41 -11.75 8.15
N ILE A 114 -3.76 -12.18 9.25
CA ILE A 114 -4.37 -12.15 10.58
C ILE A 114 -4.68 -10.73 11.03
N GLY A 115 -3.75 -9.78 10.79
CA GLY A 115 -3.96 -8.37 11.11
C GLY A 115 -5.23 -7.82 10.45
N SER A 116 -5.37 -8.07 9.16
CA SER A 116 -6.48 -7.57 8.34
C SER A 116 -7.80 -8.26 8.68
N SER A 117 -7.82 -9.58 8.73
CA SER A 117 -9.06 -10.32 8.95
C SER A 117 -9.67 -10.05 10.34
N PHE A 118 -8.85 -9.95 11.37
CA PHE A 118 -9.33 -9.61 12.72
C PHE A 118 -9.65 -8.12 12.88
N GLY A 119 -8.86 -7.24 12.25
CA GLY A 119 -9.07 -5.80 12.33
C GLY A 119 -10.34 -5.33 11.62
N LEU A 120 -10.66 -5.96 10.49
CA LEU A 120 -11.73 -5.49 9.59
C LEU A 120 -13.05 -6.26 9.71
N ARG A 121 -13.08 -7.38 10.44
CA ARG A 121 -14.28 -8.23 10.58
C ARG A 121 -15.52 -7.50 11.07
N ASP A 122 -15.34 -6.52 11.96
CA ASP A 122 -16.46 -5.81 12.62
C ASP A 122 -17.19 -4.86 11.65
N PHE A 123 -16.60 -4.53 10.49
CA PHE A 123 -17.26 -3.70 9.48
C PHE A 123 -18.34 -4.47 8.69
N GLY A 124 -18.28 -5.81 8.68
CA GLY A 124 -19.27 -6.64 7.99
C GLY A 124 -19.28 -6.49 6.47
N ILE A 125 -18.16 -6.04 5.88
CA ILE A 125 -18.01 -5.80 4.43
C ILE A 125 -17.35 -7.03 3.79
N PRO A 126 -17.77 -7.46 2.58
CA PRO A 126 -17.09 -8.50 1.81
C PRO A 126 -15.60 -8.23 1.68
N PHE A 127 -14.77 -9.26 1.93
CA PHE A 127 -13.34 -9.10 2.17
C PHE A 127 -12.49 -9.96 1.23
N TYR A 128 -11.55 -9.34 0.56
CA TYR A 128 -10.46 -10.00 -0.15
C TYR A 128 -9.16 -9.86 0.64
N GLY A 129 -8.67 -10.98 1.20
CA GLY A 129 -7.39 -11.05 1.88
C GLY A 129 -6.24 -11.18 0.87
N LEU A 130 -5.31 -10.23 0.89
CA LEU A 130 -4.17 -10.16 -0.02
C LEU A 130 -2.87 -10.34 0.73
N TYR A 131 -1.95 -11.13 0.17
CA TYR A 131 -0.69 -11.44 0.81
C TYR A 131 0.50 -11.21 -0.12
N GLY A 132 0.67 -9.96 -0.52
CA GLY A 132 1.72 -9.50 -1.41
C GLY A 132 2.91 -8.83 -0.70
N ALA A 133 2.99 -8.90 0.63
CA ALA A 133 3.98 -8.20 1.44
C ALA A 133 4.07 -6.70 1.06
N CYS A 134 5.24 -6.21 0.64
CA CYS A 134 5.43 -4.80 0.28
C CYS A 134 4.59 -4.34 -0.93
N SER A 135 4.04 -5.24 -1.72
CA SER A 135 3.18 -4.91 -2.87
C SER A 135 1.69 -4.87 -2.53
N THR A 136 1.29 -5.21 -1.31
CA THR A 136 -0.12 -5.39 -0.92
C THR A 136 -0.98 -4.15 -1.20
N MET A 137 -0.48 -2.94 -0.96
CA MET A 137 -1.29 -1.74 -1.25
C MET A 137 -1.50 -1.54 -2.75
N GLY A 138 -0.45 -1.72 -3.57
CA GLY A 138 -0.58 -1.66 -5.01
C GLY A 138 -1.51 -2.74 -5.57
N GLU A 139 -1.47 -3.94 -4.98
CA GLU A 139 -2.35 -5.05 -5.29
C GLU A 139 -3.80 -4.75 -4.91
N SER A 140 -4.03 -4.24 -3.68
CA SER A 140 -5.36 -3.86 -3.19
C SER A 140 -5.99 -2.77 -4.06
N LEU A 141 -5.24 -1.71 -4.37
CA LEU A 141 -5.70 -0.64 -5.26
C LEU A 141 -6.01 -1.15 -6.66
N SER A 142 -5.17 -2.03 -7.18
CA SER A 142 -5.37 -2.62 -8.51
C SER A 142 -6.63 -3.48 -8.57
N LEU A 143 -6.83 -4.33 -7.57
CA LEU A 143 -8.01 -5.19 -7.48
C LEU A 143 -9.28 -4.37 -7.27
N ALA A 144 -9.28 -3.43 -6.34
CA ALA A 144 -10.41 -2.54 -6.10
C ALA A 144 -10.78 -1.75 -7.37
N ALA A 145 -9.78 -1.22 -8.08
CA ALA A 145 -10.00 -0.51 -9.33
C ALA A 145 -10.59 -1.40 -10.44
N MET A 146 -10.10 -2.64 -10.55
CA MET A 146 -10.64 -3.60 -11.52
C MET A 146 -12.07 -4.05 -11.18
N LEU A 147 -12.41 -4.19 -9.89
CA LEU A 147 -13.77 -4.52 -9.46
C LEU A 147 -14.75 -3.41 -9.84
N ILE A 148 -14.36 -2.15 -9.68
CA ILE A 148 -15.19 -1.01 -10.05
C ILE A 148 -15.28 -0.88 -11.57
N ASP A 149 -14.17 -0.95 -12.29
CA ASP A 149 -14.14 -0.88 -13.76
C ASP A 149 -14.94 -2.03 -14.43
N GLY A 150 -14.99 -3.17 -13.74
CA GLY A 150 -15.79 -4.34 -14.17
C GLY A 150 -17.28 -4.24 -13.85
N GLY A 151 -17.71 -3.24 -13.09
CA GLY A 151 -19.10 -3.09 -12.64
C GLY A 151 -19.49 -4.06 -11.51
N TYR A 152 -18.50 -4.65 -10.83
CA TYR A 152 -18.74 -5.56 -9.68
C TYR A 152 -18.85 -4.80 -8.36
N ALA A 153 -18.45 -3.54 -8.34
CA ALA A 153 -18.53 -2.66 -7.19
C ALA A 153 -18.75 -1.21 -7.63
N SER A 154 -19.49 -0.46 -6.84
CA SER A 154 -19.55 1.00 -6.93
C SER A 154 -18.53 1.66 -6.03
N ARG A 155 -18.22 1.05 -4.87
CA ARG A 155 -17.20 1.53 -3.93
C ARG A 155 -16.41 0.39 -3.35
N ALA A 156 -15.10 0.55 -3.30
CA ALA A 156 -14.22 -0.42 -2.68
C ALA A 156 -13.08 0.26 -1.91
N ALA A 157 -12.68 -0.33 -0.79
CA ALA A 157 -11.53 0.12 -0.02
C ALA A 157 -10.30 -0.75 -0.30
N ALA A 158 -9.15 -0.11 -0.44
CA ALA A 158 -7.83 -0.73 -0.48
C ALA A 158 -7.11 -0.39 0.83
N VAL A 159 -6.68 -1.43 1.57
CA VAL A 159 -6.13 -1.28 2.92
C VAL A 159 -4.85 -2.09 3.06
N THR A 160 -3.87 -1.55 3.75
CA THR A 160 -2.69 -2.31 4.14
C THR A 160 -2.12 -1.80 5.45
N SER A 161 -1.40 -2.67 6.13
CA SER A 161 -0.66 -2.32 7.33
C SER A 161 0.66 -3.07 7.43
N SER A 162 1.52 -2.57 8.29
CA SER A 162 2.63 -3.31 8.85
C SER A 162 2.90 -2.84 10.27
N HIS A 163 3.37 -3.74 11.12
CA HIS A 163 3.88 -3.40 12.43
C HIS A 163 5.31 -3.94 12.54
N PHE A 164 6.24 -3.09 12.93
CA PHE A 164 7.65 -3.46 13.01
C PHE A 164 7.90 -4.79 13.73
N CYS A 165 7.39 -4.94 14.94
CA CYS A 165 7.67 -6.10 15.76
C CYS A 165 7.07 -7.40 15.17
N THR A 166 5.87 -7.35 14.61
CA THR A 166 5.22 -8.51 14.00
C THR A 166 5.91 -8.92 12.72
N ALA A 167 6.27 -7.94 11.88
CA ALA A 167 6.98 -8.16 10.63
C ALA A 167 8.38 -8.75 10.87
N GLU A 168 9.13 -8.23 11.84
CA GLU A 168 10.45 -8.77 12.20
C GLU A 168 10.35 -10.22 12.64
N ARG A 169 9.39 -10.53 13.52
CA ARG A 169 9.15 -11.90 13.97
C ARG A 169 8.75 -12.83 12.82
N GLN A 170 7.92 -12.37 11.90
CA GLN A 170 7.44 -13.19 10.78
C GLN A 170 8.53 -13.48 9.74
N TYR A 171 9.35 -12.47 9.40
CA TYR A 171 10.25 -12.57 8.25
C TYR A 171 11.71 -12.81 8.62
N ARG A 172 12.12 -12.55 9.85
CA ARG A 172 13.51 -12.65 10.30
C ARG A 172 13.75 -13.65 11.43
N MET A 173 12.76 -14.49 11.71
CA MET A 173 12.97 -15.58 12.68
C MET A 173 13.73 -16.75 12.05
N PRO A 174 14.66 -17.40 12.82
CA PRO A 174 15.07 -16.98 14.16
C PRO A 174 15.99 -15.75 14.10
N VAL A 175 15.57 -14.68 14.74
CA VAL A 175 16.44 -13.52 14.96
C VAL A 175 17.47 -13.93 16.01
N PRO A 176 18.78 -13.74 15.78
CA PRO A 176 19.79 -14.03 16.80
C PRO A 176 19.48 -13.28 18.09
N TYR A 177 19.28 -14.00 19.15
CA TYR A 177 18.92 -13.43 20.45
C TYR A 177 20.03 -12.49 20.94
N GLY A 178 19.65 -11.29 21.35
CA GLY A 178 20.57 -10.30 21.88
C GLY A 178 21.34 -9.48 20.85
N ASN A 179 21.10 -9.66 19.55
CA ASN A 179 21.70 -8.78 18.55
C ASN A 179 21.08 -7.39 18.62
N GLN A 180 21.93 -6.42 18.90
CA GLN A 180 21.55 -5.01 18.75
C GLN A 180 21.60 -4.63 17.27
N ARG A 181 20.61 -3.87 16.84
CA ARG A 181 20.60 -3.33 15.48
C ARG A 181 21.61 -2.21 15.36
N PRO A 182 22.50 -2.24 14.36
CA PRO A 182 23.35 -1.10 14.08
C PRO A 182 22.49 0.09 13.61
N PRO A 183 22.99 1.34 13.75
CA PRO A 183 22.26 2.53 13.29
C PRO A 183 21.87 2.51 11.81
N THR A 184 22.57 1.71 11.00
CA THR A 184 22.33 1.53 9.57
C THR A 184 21.30 0.42 9.26
N ALA A 185 20.81 -0.30 10.27
CA ALA A 185 19.83 -1.35 10.05
C ALA A 185 18.52 -0.78 9.53
N GLN A 186 17.94 -1.51 8.58
CA GLN A 186 16.64 -1.18 8.03
C GLN A 186 15.52 -1.59 8.97
N TRP A 187 14.46 -0.79 9.02
CA TRP A 187 13.30 -1.01 9.87
C TRP A 187 12.06 -1.20 9.01
N THR A 188 11.21 -2.15 9.37
CA THR A 188 9.87 -2.22 8.82
C THR A 188 9.04 -1.10 9.44
N ALA A 189 8.28 -0.38 8.65
CA ALA A 189 7.41 0.67 9.15
C ALA A 189 6.30 0.10 10.05
N THR A 190 5.91 0.89 11.04
CA THR A 190 4.69 0.67 11.81
C THR A 190 3.66 1.66 11.30
N ALA A 191 2.86 1.23 10.33
CA ALA A 191 1.90 2.11 9.68
C ALA A 191 0.73 1.33 9.09
N ALA A 192 -0.40 2.02 8.93
CA ALA A 192 -1.55 1.53 8.18
C ALA A 192 -2.07 2.62 7.24
N GLY A 193 -2.63 2.20 6.11
CA GLY A 193 -3.23 3.10 5.14
C GLY A 193 -4.47 2.49 4.50
N CYS A 194 -5.42 3.38 4.21
CA CYS A 194 -6.66 3.07 3.53
C CYS A 194 -6.90 4.07 2.41
N THR A 195 -7.38 3.57 1.28
CA THR A 195 -7.85 4.41 0.17
C THR A 195 -9.21 3.90 -0.28
N ILE A 196 -10.19 4.77 -0.37
CA ILE A 196 -11.52 4.44 -0.86
C ILE A 196 -11.65 4.92 -2.30
N LEU A 197 -12.04 3.98 -3.17
CA LEU A 197 -12.31 4.20 -4.59
C LEU A 197 -13.81 4.16 -4.83
N ALA A 198 -14.28 4.96 -5.79
CA ALA A 198 -15.67 4.96 -6.24
C ALA A 198 -15.76 5.05 -7.77
N ASP A 199 -16.87 4.59 -8.32
CA ASP A 199 -17.18 4.68 -9.75
C ASP A 199 -17.48 6.14 -10.19
N ASP A 200 -17.84 7.00 -9.24
CA ASP A 200 -18.06 8.42 -9.42
C ASP A 200 -17.13 9.25 -8.52
N GLY A 201 -16.92 10.52 -8.87
CA GLY A 201 -16.15 11.44 -8.03
C GLY A 201 -15.27 12.39 -8.84
N PRO A 202 -14.69 13.40 -8.18
CA PRO A 202 -13.91 14.46 -8.86
C PRO A 202 -12.48 14.05 -9.24
N GLY A 203 -12.04 12.82 -8.89
CA GLY A 203 -10.65 12.39 -9.04
C GLY A 203 -9.78 12.73 -7.80
N PRO A 204 -8.53 12.29 -7.79
CA PRO A 204 -7.77 11.67 -8.90
C PRO A 204 -8.29 10.30 -9.31
N TYR A 205 -8.05 9.95 -10.59
CA TYR A 205 -8.54 8.69 -11.17
C TYR A 205 -7.42 7.67 -11.33
N ILE A 206 -7.73 6.38 -11.09
CA ILE A 206 -6.84 5.28 -11.46
C ILE A 206 -7.20 4.86 -12.88
N THR A 207 -6.35 5.20 -13.85
CA THR A 207 -6.61 4.94 -15.27
C THR A 207 -5.96 3.67 -15.79
N HIS A 208 -4.86 3.26 -15.20
CA HIS A 208 -4.09 2.09 -15.63
C HIS A 208 -3.61 1.27 -14.44
N VAL A 209 -3.58 -0.04 -14.62
CA VAL A 209 -3.00 -1.01 -13.68
C VAL A 209 -1.91 -1.78 -14.40
N THR A 210 -0.71 -1.83 -13.82
CA THR A 210 0.40 -2.60 -14.40
C THR A 210 0.87 -3.67 -13.42
N CYS A 211 0.76 -4.93 -13.82
CA CYS A 211 1.23 -6.05 -13.03
C CYS A 211 2.72 -6.31 -13.28
N GLY A 212 3.47 -6.54 -12.23
CA GLY A 212 4.86 -6.96 -12.28
C GLY A 212 5.03 -8.42 -12.68
N LYS A 213 6.23 -8.91 -12.58
CA LYS A 213 6.59 -10.33 -12.68
C LYS A 213 7.52 -10.68 -11.52
N ILE A 214 7.52 -11.96 -11.16
CA ILE A 214 8.47 -12.48 -10.17
C ILE A 214 9.86 -12.45 -10.79
N VAL A 215 10.81 -11.85 -10.07
CA VAL A 215 12.23 -11.80 -10.47
C VAL A 215 13.07 -12.24 -9.28
N ASP A 216 13.80 -13.34 -9.45
CA ASP A 216 14.86 -13.73 -8.52
C ASP A 216 16.13 -12.95 -8.88
N ARG A 217 16.69 -12.26 -7.90
CA ARG A 217 17.95 -11.53 -8.05
C ARG A 217 19.13 -12.21 -7.36
N GLY A 218 18.92 -13.40 -6.83
CA GLY A 218 19.94 -14.18 -6.14
C GLY A 218 20.40 -13.53 -4.82
N VAL A 219 19.62 -12.63 -4.24
CA VAL A 219 19.95 -12.03 -2.93
C VAL A 219 19.67 -13.04 -1.84
N SER A 220 20.75 -13.52 -1.18
CA SER A 220 20.68 -14.52 -0.12
C SER A 220 20.72 -13.91 1.28
N ASP A 221 21.26 -12.70 1.43
CA ASP A 221 21.31 -12.00 2.72
C ASP A 221 19.97 -11.30 3.02
N ALA A 222 19.25 -11.81 4.01
CA ALA A 222 17.98 -11.24 4.46
C ALA A 222 18.12 -9.81 5.01
N ASN A 223 19.30 -9.41 5.45
CA ASN A 223 19.56 -8.05 5.92
C ASN A 223 19.80 -7.06 4.75
N ASN A 224 20.02 -7.55 3.54
CA ASN A 224 20.24 -6.74 2.35
C ASN A 224 19.02 -6.75 1.40
N MET A 225 17.84 -6.51 1.95
CA MET A 225 16.61 -6.42 1.15
C MET A 225 16.68 -5.28 0.11
N GLY A 226 17.42 -4.23 0.40
CA GLY A 226 17.61 -3.10 -0.52
C GLY A 226 18.21 -3.51 -1.86
N ALA A 227 19.10 -4.49 -1.90
CA ALA A 227 19.69 -5.01 -3.14
C ALA A 227 18.64 -5.62 -4.07
N ALA A 228 17.57 -6.20 -3.51
CA ALA A 228 16.46 -6.72 -4.30
C ALA A 228 15.44 -5.62 -4.67
N MET A 229 15.19 -4.67 -3.79
CA MET A 229 14.10 -3.69 -3.92
C MET A 229 14.49 -2.42 -4.69
N ALA A 230 15.70 -1.88 -4.46
CA ALA A 230 16.13 -0.65 -5.11
C ALA A 230 16.12 -0.70 -6.65
N PRO A 231 16.59 -1.78 -7.32
CA PRO A 231 16.56 -1.85 -8.78
C PRO A 231 15.15 -1.86 -9.37
N VAL A 232 14.15 -2.21 -8.56
CA VAL A 232 12.76 -2.18 -8.98
C VAL A 232 12.22 -0.77 -8.96
N SER A 233 12.50 -0.03 -7.88
CA SER A 233 12.09 1.36 -7.71
C SER A 233 12.62 2.25 -8.85
N VAL A 234 13.88 2.04 -9.25
CA VAL A 234 14.53 2.81 -10.34
C VAL A 234 13.92 2.52 -11.70
N LYS A 235 13.50 1.28 -11.97
CA LYS A 235 12.88 0.91 -13.26
C LYS A 235 11.45 1.42 -13.43
N LEU A 236 10.87 1.95 -12.36
CA LEU A 236 9.50 2.43 -12.32
C LEU A 236 9.33 3.90 -12.61
N THR A 237 10.40 4.63 -12.83
CA THR A 237 10.33 6.03 -13.26
C THR A 237 10.20 6.08 -14.78
N PRO A 238 8.97 5.99 -15.34
CA PRO A 238 8.82 6.12 -16.77
C PRO A 238 8.91 7.60 -17.12
N SER A 239 9.77 7.93 -18.04
CA SER A 239 9.89 9.28 -18.60
C SER A 239 8.62 9.80 -19.32
N LYS A 240 7.55 9.03 -19.33
CA LYS A 240 6.29 9.33 -20.04
C LYS A 240 5.03 9.39 -19.17
N TYR A 241 5.11 9.12 -17.87
CA TYR A 241 3.93 9.15 -16.99
C TYR A 241 4.16 10.11 -15.82
N ASN A 242 3.31 11.11 -15.70
CA ASN A 242 3.43 12.19 -14.70
C ASN A 242 3.06 11.78 -13.27
N ALA A 243 2.61 10.56 -13.06
CA ALA A 243 2.35 10.04 -11.71
C ALA A 243 2.49 8.52 -11.70
N VAL A 244 3.29 8.00 -10.81
CA VAL A 244 3.37 6.58 -10.51
C VAL A 244 2.91 6.40 -9.09
N CYS A 245 1.76 5.77 -8.91
CA CYS A 245 1.34 5.26 -7.62
C CYS A 245 2.08 3.93 -7.41
N GLY A 246 3.30 4.01 -6.93
CA GLY A 246 4.09 2.86 -6.53
C GLY A 246 4.22 2.87 -5.03
N LEU A 247 3.55 1.96 -4.36
CA LEU A 247 3.92 1.56 -3.01
C LEU A 247 5.16 0.68 -3.11
N VAL A 248 6.26 1.32 -3.34
CA VAL A 248 7.54 0.73 -3.03
C VAL A 248 7.80 1.08 -1.58
N SER A 249 8.24 0.13 -0.80
CA SER A 249 8.93 0.43 0.45
C SER A 249 10.16 1.28 0.09
N THR A 250 9.93 2.56 -0.08
CA THR A 250 10.98 3.55 -0.36
C THR A 250 11.96 3.66 0.80
N HIS A 251 11.56 3.14 1.96
CA HIS A 251 12.38 3.07 3.15
C HIS A 251 13.76 2.43 2.89
N HIS A 252 13.82 1.33 2.17
CA HIS A 252 15.07 0.62 1.89
C HIS A 252 15.96 1.31 0.87
N SER A 253 15.37 1.86 -0.18
CA SER A 253 16.13 2.56 -1.22
C SER A 253 16.64 3.93 -0.77
N LEU A 254 15.91 4.63 0.09
CA LEU A 254 16.32 5.91 0.65
C LEU A 254 17.40 5.76 1.75
N GLN A 255 17.38 4.68 2.53
CA GLN A 255 18.43 4.41 3.51
C GLN A 255 19.79 4.11 2.87
N GLN A 256 19.83 3.42 1.74
CA GLN A 256 21.07 3.22 0.99
C GLN A 256 21.62 4.53 0.41
N GLY A 257 20.78 5.53 0.20
CA GLY A 257 21.15 6.89 -0.19
C GLY A 257 21.48 7.83 0.97
N GLY A 258 21.52 7.35 2.22
CA GLY A 258 21.80 8.16 3.40
C GLY A 258 20.61 8.98 3.94
N ALA A 259 19.43 8.83 3.38
CA ALA A 259 18.23 9.47 3.88
C ALA A 259 17.49 8.55 4.86
N LYS A 260 17.10 9.08 6.03
CA LYS A 260 16.17 8.40 6.95
C LYS A 260 14.78 8.49 6.31
N GLY A 261 14.32 7.41 5.71
CA GLY A 261 13.04 7.38 5.01
C GLY A 261 11.93 6.78 5.85
N ALA A 262 10.76 7.40 5.86
CA ALA A 262 9.51 6.79 6.26
C ALA A 262 8.85 6.14 5.03
N THR A 263 8.11 5.06 5.24
CA THR A 263 7.26 4.51 4.18
C THR A 263 6.06 5.42 4.04
N VAL A 264 5.98 6.13 2.92
CA VAL A 264 4.85 7.00 2.63
C VAL A 264 3.89 6.27 1.72
N MET A 265 2.68 6.14 2.20
CA MET A 265 1.54 5.82 1.36
C MET A 265 1.01 7.13 0.79
N GLY A 266 1.46 7.48 -0.38
CA GLY A 266 1.06 8.72 -1.03
C GLY A 266 1.33 8.69 -2.52
N THR A 267 0.49 9.40 -3.26
CA THR A 267 0.71 9.71 -4.67
C THR A 267 1.83 10.73 -4.77
N HIS A 268 2.99 10.36 -5.31
CA HIS A 268 4.04 11.31 -5.60
C HIS A 268 3.84 11.90 -7.00
N ASN A 269 3.68 13.21 -7.03
CA ASN A 269 3.86 13.98 -8.26
C ASN A 269 5.36 14.14 -8.49
N THR A 270 5.90 13.49 -9.52
CA THR A 270 7.33 13.48 -9.84
C THR A 270 7.88 14.82 -10.31
N ASN A 271 7.06 15.86 -10.43
CA ASN A 271 7.50 17.19 -10.84
C ASN A 271 8.33 17.96 -9.78
N HIS A 272 8.52 17.40 -8.59
CA HIS A 272 9.32 18.00 -7.52
C HIS A 272 10.64 17.28 -7.21
N LEU A 273 11.01 16.28 -7.99
CA LEU A 273 12.33 15.64 -7.90
C LEU A 273 13.25 16.21 -8.99
N LYS A 274 13.70 17.43 -8.81
CA LYS A 274 14.88 18.00 -9.47
C LYS A 274 15.98 18.18 -8.43
#